data_687a545b38d5ceed096e69d574a733fc
#
_entry.id   687a545b38d5ceed096e69d574a733fc
#
_cell.length_a   1.000
_cell.length_b   1.000
_cell.length_c   1.000
_cell.angle_alpha   90.00
_cell.angle_beta   90.00
_cell.angle_gamma   90.00
#
_symmetry.space_group_name_H-M   'P 1'
#
loop_
_entity.id
_entity.type
_entity.pdbx_description
1 polymer ?
#
loop_
_entity_poly.entity_id
_entity_poly.type
_entity_poly.pdbx_seq_one_letter_code
_entity_poly.pdbx_strand_id
1 'polypeptide(L)'
;DGKPLAIMHDVYEYASPRISKNVRLILDDSPNVSLHTDKHKLMLILKKLLSNALRYTEKGEIHFGYQSLYPVSVQFYVSDTGNGIPKDKLGHIFERFVQLNEFQPGTGLGLSICKGLVTAMGGTIWVNSEEGKGSTFSFKLPITPPDTIS
;
A
#
# COMPACT_ATOMS: atom_id res chain seq x y z
N ASP A 1 -17.11 2.41 8.52
CA ASP A 1 -17.50 2.06 7.19
C ASP A 1 -17.46 3.30 6.31
N GLY A 2 -17.58 3.11 5.03
CA GLY A 2 -17.53 4.22 4.09
C GLY A 2 -17.14 3.75 2.72
N LYS A 3 -16.90 4.73 1.85
CA LYS A 3 -16.52 4.44 0.48
C LYS A 3 -15.00 4.56 0.35
N PRO A 4 -14.33 3.49 -0.07
CA PRO A 4 -12.88 3.53 -0.24
C PRO A 4 -12.40 4.67 -1.13
N LEU A 5 -13.19 5.07 -2.13
CA LEU A 5 -12.79 6.13 -3.05
C LEU A 5 -12.53 7.46 -2.32
N ALA A 6 -13.38 7.80 -1.34
CA ALA A 6 -13.16 9.01 -0.53
C ALA A 6 -11.87 8.91 0.27
N ILE A 7 -11.57 7.72 0.81
CA ILE A 7 -10.33 7.48 1.54
C ILE A 7 -9.13 7.64 0.61
N MET A 8 -9.23 7.14 -0.63
CA MET A 8 -8.15 7.27 -1.61
C MET A 8 -7.85 8.73 -1.94
N HIS A 9 -8.89 9.57 -2.05
CA HIS A 9 -8.68 11.00 -2.27
C HIS A 9 -8.01 11.66 -1.09
N ASP A 10 -8.37 11.29 0.14
CA ASP A 10 -7.71 11.81 1.33
C ASP A 10 -6.24 11.41 1.37
N VAL A 11 -5.94 10.18 0.98
CA VAL A 11 -4.56 9.69 0.93
C VAL A 11 -3.77 10.42 -0.15
N TYR A 12 -4.39 10.67 -1.31
CA TYR A 12 -3.75 11.46 -2.37
C TYR A 12 -3.37 12.86 -1.87
N GLU A 13 -4.28 13.52 -1.15
CA GLU A 13 -4.02 14.84 -0.59
C GLU A 13 -2.86 14.80 0.41
N TYR A 14 -2.75 13.72 1.17
CA TYR A 14 -1.64 13.54 2.11
C TYR A 14 -0.32 13.38 1.37
N ALA A 15 -0.28 12.56 0.33
CA ALA A 15 0.96 12.19 -0.35
C ALA A 15 1.43 13.24 -1.35
N SER A 16 0.50 13.94 -1.98
CA SER A 16 0.79 14.87 -3.08
C SER A 16 1.87 15.91 -2.75
N PRO A 17 1.82 16.60 -1.59
CA PRO A 17 2.86 17.58 -1.29
C PRO A 17 4.21 16.96 -0.92
N ARG A 18 4.27 15.64 -0.76
CA ARG A 18 5.49 14.95 -0.33
C ARG A 18 6.29 14.34 -1.47
N ILE A 19 5.74 14.37 -2.69
CA ILE A 19 6.43 13.78 -3.85
C ILE A 19 7.54 14.72 -4.34
N SER A 20 8.61 14.14 -4.86
CA SER A 20 9.65 14.94 -5.50
C SER A 20 9.17 15.39 -6.88
N LYS A 21 9.78 16.45 -7.40
CA LYS A 21 9.34 17.01 -8.68
C LYS A 21 9.56 16.08 -9.87
N ASN A 22 10.36 15.04 -9.70
CA ASN A 22 10.63 14.07 -10.76
C ASN A 22 9.72 12.84 -10.69
N VAL A 23 8.78 12.82 -9.77
CA VAL A 23 7.86 11.71 -9.55
C VAL A 23 6.44 12.19 -9.78
N ARG A 24 5.68 11.40 -10.53
CA ARG A 24 4.25 11.63 -10.72
C ARG A 24 3.45 10.70 -9.82
N LEU A 25 2.52 11.27 -9.08
CA LEU A 25 1.60 10.49 -8.25
C LEU A 25 0.27 10.39 -8.97
N ILE A 26 -0.20 9.19 -9.20
CA ILE A 26 -1.41 8.93 -9.96
C ILE A 26 -2.37 8.08 -9.13
N LEU A 27 -3.56 8.60 -8.90
CA LEU A 27 -4.65 7.81 -8.34
C LEU A 27 -5.41 7.22 -9.51
N ASP A 28 -5.34 5.90 -9.67
CA ASP A 28 -6.00 5.21 -10.75
C ASP A 28 -7.51 5.21 -10.54
N ASP A 29 -8.25 5.15 -11.65
CA ASP A 29 -9.70 5.00 -11.59
C ASP A 29 -10.04 3.72 -10.84
N SER A 30 -10.96 3.84 -9.91
CA SER A 30 -11.31 2.73 -9.04
C SER A 30 -12.84 2.63 -8.94
N PRO A 31 -13.39 1.41 -8.85
CA PRO A 31 -14.84 1.25 -8.82
C PRO A 31 -15.45 1.83 -7.55
N ASN A 32 -16.72 2.20 -7.65
CA ASN A 32 -17.45 2.67 -6.50
C ASN A 32 -18.04 1.46 -5.77
N VAL A 33 -17.41 1.10 -4.65
CA VAL A 33 -17.84 -0.06 -3.85
C VAL A 33 -18.06 0.39 -2.41
N SER A 34 -18.82 -0.40 -1.66
CA SER A 34 -18.99 -0.19 -0.23
C SER A 34 -18.11 -1.19 0.51
N LEU A 35 -17.45 -0.73 1.57
CA LEU A 35 -16.55 -1.54 2.34
C LEU A 35 -16.71 -1.19 3.82
N HIS A 36 -16.96 -2.18 4.64
CA HIS A 36 -16.99 -2.02 6.10
C HIS A 36 -15.58 -2.25 6.62
N THR A 37 -14.91 -1.19 7.04
CA THR A 37 -13.54 -1.30 7.50
C THR A 37 -13.22 -0.15 8.45
N ASP A 38 -12.13 -0.31 9.17
CA ASP A 38 -11.61 0.77 10.01
C ASP A 38 -10.89 1.77 9.12
N LYS A 39 -11.52 2.92 8.93
CA LYS A 39 -11.00 3.98 8.05
C LYS A 39 -9.60 4.42 8.45
N HIS A 40 -9.36 4.59 9.76
CA HIS A 40 -8.06 5.07 10.24
C HIS A 40 -6.96 4.06 9.96
N LYS A 41 -7.24 2.78 10.15
CA LYS A 41 -6.26 1.73 9.87
C LYS A 41 -5.99 1.61 8.38
N LEU A 42 -7.04 1.68 7.56
CA LEU A 42 -6.87 1.65 6.11
C LEU A 42 -6.01 2.82 5.63
N MET A 43 -6.29 4.03 6.12
CA MET A 43 -5.49 5.19 5.77
C MET A 43 -4.04 5.04 6.21
N LEU A 44 -3.82 4.50 7.39
CA LEU A 44 -2.46 4.28 7.90
C LEU A 44 -1.68 3.30 7.02
N ILE A 45 -2.30 2.21 6.61
CA ILE A 45 -1.67 1.24 5.70
C ILE A 45 -1.27 1.93 4.40
N LEU A 46 -2.21 2.63 3.78
CA LEU A 46 -1.96 3.29 2.50
C LEU A 46 -0.89 4.37 2.60
N LYS A 47 -0.92 5.17 3.67
CA LYS A 47 0.10 6.20 3.88
C LYS A 47 1.49 5.59 4.04
N LYS A 48 1.60 4.47 4.76
CA LYS A 48 2.89 3.81 4.94
C LYS A 48 3.40 3.19 3.65
N LEU A 49 2.53 2.58 2.86
CA LEU A 49 2.93 2.04 1.56
C LEU A 49 3.34 3.14 0.60
N LEU A 50 2.63 4.26 0.59
CA LEU A 50 3.00 5.41 -0.24
C LEU A 50 4.30 6.04 0.22
N SER A 51 4.51 6.18 1.54
CA SER A 51 5.78 6.71 2.06
C SER A 51 6.95 5.83 1.64
N ASN A 52 6.75 4.53 1.64
CA ASN A 52 7.76 3.59 1.19
C ASN A 52 8.06 3.79 -0.30
N ALA A 53 7.01 3.91 -1.13
CA ALA A 53 7.18 4.14 -2.56
C ALA A 53 7.88 5.47 -2.84
N LEU A 54 7.54 6.53 -2.11
CA LEU A 54 8.18 7.84 -2.25
C LEU A 54 9.65 7.78 -1.91
N ARG A 55 10.01 6.99 -0.89
CA ARG A 55 11.40 6.86 -0.44
C ARG A 55 12.27 6.19 -1.50
N TYR A 56 11.72 5.21 -2.20
CA TYR A 56 12.51 4.37 -3.11
C TYR A 56 12.32 4.70 -4.59
N THR A 57 11.55 5.76 -4.92
CA THR A 57 11.35 6.20 -6.29
C THR A 57 11.94 7.60 -6.45
N GLU A 58 13.07 7.68 -7.15
CA GLU A 58 13.73 8.98 -7.38
C GLU A 58 13.09 9.73 -8.52
N LYS A 59 12.70 9.01 -9.57
CA LYS A 59 11.95 9.60 -10.68
C LYS A 59 11.08 8.50 -11.29
N GLY A 60 9.98 8.93 -11.91
CA GLY A 60 9.05 8.01 -12.53
C GLY A 60 7.65 8.22 -12.01
N GLU A 61 6.96 7.13 -11.72
CA GLU A 61 5.55 7.18 -11.37
C GLU A 61 5.25 6.31 -10.17
N ILE A 62 4.27 6.77 -9.39
CA ILE A 62 3.66 5.99 -8.32
C ILE A 62 2.17 5.97 -8.60
N HIS A 63 1.61 4.79 -8.76
CA HIS A 63 0.18 4.58 -8.97
C HIS A 63 -0.42 3.91 -7.75
N PHE A 64 -1.63 4.28 -7.38
CA PHE A 64 -2.36 3.55 -6.35
C PHE A 64 -3.85 3.57 -6.64
N GLY A 65 -4.55 2.61 -6.07
CA GLY A 65 -5.97 2.44 -6.31
C GLY A 65 -6.45 1.14 -5.72
N TYR A 66 -7.62 0.69 -6.19
CA TYR A 66 -8.14 -0.60 -5.76
C TYR A 66 -9.00 -1.22 -6.86
N GLN A 67 -9.17 -2.52 -6.75
CA GLN A 67 -10.03 -3.30 -7.62
C GLN A 67 -11.05 -4.03 -6.77
N SER A 68 -12.26 -4.18 -7.30
CA SER A 68 -13.29 -4.94 -6.63
C SER A 68 -13.15 -6.42 -6.98
N LEU A 69 -13.08 -7.26 -5.94
CA LEU A 69 -13.16 -8.70 -6.07
C LEU A 69 -14.50 -9.15 -5.48
N TYR A 70 -15.53 -8.37 -5.79
CA TYR A 70 -16.87 -8.58 -5.29
C TYR A 70 -17.34 -10.03 -5.58
N PRO A 71 -18.07 -10.67 -4.66
CA PRO A 71 -18.58 -10.11 -3.39
C PRO A 71 -17.65 -10.34 -2.20
N VAL A 72 -16.44 -10.83 -2.40
CA VAL A 72 -15.59 -11.35 -1.33
C VAL A 72 -14.70 -10.27 -0.74
N SER A 73 -14.01 -9.51 -1.60
CA SER A 73 -12.96 -8.60 -1.11
C SER A 73 -12.74 -7.42 -2.03
N VAL A 74 -11.93 -6.49 -1.55
CA VAL A 74 -11.41 -5.37 -2.31
C VAL A 74 -9.89 -5.45 -2.22
N GLN A 75 -9.22 -5.32 -3.36
CA GLN A 75 -7.76 -5.38 -3.43
C GLN A 75 -7.21 -3.99 -3.68
N PHE A 76 -6.40 -3.51 -2.74
CA PHE A 76 -5.70 -2.23 -2.84
C PHE A 76 -4.28 -2.46 -3.29
N TYR A 77 -3.70 -1.45 -3.95
CA TYR A 77 -2.30 -1.56 -4.41
C TYR A 77 -1.63 -0.19 -4.42
N VAL A 78 -0.30 -0.22 -4.27
CA VAL A 78 0.59 0.91 -4.48
C VAL A 78 1.73 0.41 -5.35
N SER A 79 1.85 0.95 -6.54
CA SER A 79 2.84 0.51 -7.54
C SER A 79 3.80 1.64 -7.86
N ASP A 80 5.09 1.36 -7.87
CA ASP A 80 6.10 2.35 -8.22
C ASP A 80 7.06 1.83 -9.28
N THR A 81 7.70 2.77 -9.96
CA THR A 81 8.72 2.48 -10.97
C THR A 81 10.13 2.73 -10.41
N GLY A 82 10.30 2.53 -9.11
CA GLY A 82 11.55 2.77 -8.42
C GLY A 82 12.56 1.65 -8.57
N ASN A 83 13.39 1.49 -7.55
CA ASN A 83 14.53 0.57 -7.61
C ASN A 83 14.16 -0.91 -7.59
N GLY A 84 12.94 -1.24 -7.20
CA GLY A 84 12.58 -2.62 -6.98
C GLY A 84 13.23 -3.18 -5.72
N ILE A 85 13.04 -4.46 -5.48
CA ILE A 85 13.52 -5.13 -4.28
C ILE A 85 14.38 -6.31 -4.69
N PRO A 86 15.62 -6.41 -4.16
CA PRO A 86 16.46 -7.57 -4.43
C PRO A 86 15.79 -8.86 -3.99
N LYS A 87 15.97 -9.92 -4.77
CA LYS A 87 15.35 -11.22 -4.51
C LYS A 87 15.63 -11.75 -3.11
N ASP A 88 16.84 -11.53 -2.62
CA ASP A 88 17.24 -12.03 -1.30
C ASP A 88 16.51 -11.32 -0.16
N LYS A 89 15.90 -10.17 -0.43
CA LYS A 89 15.15 -9.44 0.58
C LYS A 89 13.65 -9.65 0.49
N LEU A 90 13.14 -10.12 -0.65
CA LEU A 90 11.69 -10.24 -0.86
C LEU A 90 10.98 -11.09 0.19
N GLY A 91 11.61 -12.15 0.68
CA GLY A 91 11.01 -13.01 1.69
C GLY A 91 10.95 -12.41 3.09
N HIS A 92 11.60 -11.27 3.29
CA HIS A 92 11.80 -10.70 4.63
C HIS A 92 11.30 -9.26 4.77
N ILE A 93 10.75 -8.65 3.71
CA ILE A 93 10.46 -7.21 3.71
C ILE A 93 9.40 -6.80 4.72
N PHE A 94 8.56 -7.75 5.16
CA PHE A 94 7.54 -7.46 6.16
C PHE A 94 8.01 -7.75 7.58
N GLU A 95 9.25 -8.18 7.75
CA GLU A 95 9.83 -8.36 9.07
C GLU A 95 10.23 -7.01 9.65
N ARG A 96 10.29 -6.95 10.97
CA ARG A 96 10.66 -5.71 11.66
C ARG A 96 12.13 -5.38 11.39
N PHE A 97 12.40 -4.07 11.23
CA PHE A 97 13.76 -3.52 11.08
C PHE A 97 14.46 -3.88 9.78
N VAL A 98 13.73 -4.40 8.78
CA VAL A 98 14.30 -4.63 7.47
C VAL A 98 14.27 -3.32 6.69
N GLN A 99 15.42 -2.94 6.11
CA GLN A 99 15.53 -1.79 5.24
C GLN A 99 15.88 -2.26 3.84
N LEU A 100 15.18 -1.72 2.84
CA LEU A 100 15.38 -2.11 1.45
C LEU A 100 16.62 -1.46 0.86
N ASN A 101 17.00 -0.30 1.39
CA ASN A 101 18.18 0.44 0.97
C ASN A 101 18.84 1.02 2.21
N GLU A 102 20.03 0.53 2.54
CA GLU A 102 20.74 0.95 3.75
C GLU A 102 21.19 2.40 3.73
N PHE A 103 21.21 3.03 2.54
CA PHE A 103 21.58 4.44 2.43
C PHE A 103 20.38 5.37 2.60
N GLN A 104 19.18 4.83 2.70
CA GLN A 104 17.99 5.63 2.93
C GLN A 104 17.46 5.35 4.32
N PRO A 105 17.48 6.36 5.20
CA PRO A 105 17.08 6.12 6.58
C PRO A 105 15.60 5.76 6.69
N GLY A 106 15.32 4.90 7.62
CA GLY A 106 13.97 4.48 7.94
C GLY A 106 14.02 3.58 9.15
N THR A 107 12.89 3.41 9.81
CA THR A 107 12.85 2.60 11.02
C THR A 107 12.83 1.11 10.76
N GLY A 108 12.48 0.71 9.53
CA GLY A 108 12.27 -0.71 9.22
C GLY A 108 11.00 -1.28 9.82
N LEU A 109 10.10 -0.41 10.29
CA LEU A 109 8.84 -0.84 10.93
C LEU A 109 7.61 -0.67 10.05
N GLY A 110 7.69 0.21 9.02
CA GLY A 110 6.51 0.56 8.24
C GLY A 110 5.80 -0.63 7.62
N LEU A 111 6.56 -1.51 6.96
CA LEU A 111 5.96 -2.66 6.28
C LEU A 111 5.47 -3.73 7.26
N SER A 112 6.18 -3.94 8.37
CA SER A 112 5.73 -4.89 9.38
C SER A 112 4.44 -4.42 10.04
N ILE A 113 4.29 -3.12 10.26
CA ILE A 113 3.06 -2.54 10.78
C ILE A 113 1.92 -2.75 9.78
N CYS A 114 2.16 -2.53 8.49
CA CYS A 114 1.16 -2.78 7.46
C CYS A 114 0.67 -4.22 7.49
N LYS A 115 1.60 -5.17 7.57
CA LYS A 115 1.24 -6.58 7.61
C LYS A 115 0.40 -6.90 8.84
N GLY A 116 0.79 -6.35 9.99
CA GLY A 116 0.05 -6.56 11.24
C GLY A 116 -1.37 -6.02 11.14
N LEU A 117 -1.53 -4.81 10.60
CA LEU A 117 -2.84 -4.20 10.45
C LEU A 117 -3.72 -4.97 9.46
N VAL A 118 -3.17 -5.32 8.30
CA VAL A 118 -3.91 -6.07 7.29
C VAL A 118 -4.37 -7.41 7.84
N THR A 119 -3.48 -8.12 8.53
CA THR A 119 -3.79 -9.41 9.13
C THR A 119 -4.91 -9.27 10.18
N ALA A 120 -4.81 -8.24 11.03
CA ALA A 120 -5.82 -7.98 12.05
C ALA A 120 -7.20 -7.64 11.44
N MET A 121 -7.20 -7.09 10.23
CA MET A 121 -8.44 -6.76 9.52
C MET A 121 -8.97 -7.92 8.69
N GLY A 122 -8.37 -9.09 8.80
CA GLY A 122 -8.82 -10.28 8.09
C GLY A 122 -8.33 -10.39 6.67
N GLY A 123 -7.31 -9.62 6.31
CA GLY A 123 -6.80 -9.56 4.95
C GLY A 123 -5.43 -10.19 4.77
N THR A 124 -4.89 -9.99 3.58
CA THR A 124 -3.58 -10.51 3.18
C THR A 124 -2.83 -9.42 2.46
N ILE A 125 -1.52 -9.31 2.70
CA ILE A 125 -0.65 -8.34 2.02
C ILE A 125 0.49 -9.09 1.33
N TRP A 126 0.90 -8.62 0.15
CA TRP A 126 2.01 -9.22 -0.59
C TRP A 126 2.67 -8.16 -1.47
N VAL A 127 3.79 -8.55 -2.07
CA VAL A 127 4.53 -7.68 -2.97
C VAL A 127 4.94 -8.46 -4.21
N ASN A 128 4.90 -7.77 -5.36
CA ASN A 128 5.52 -8.22 -6.61
C ASN A 128 6.56 -7.17 -6.96
N SER A 129 7.79 -7.59 -7.18
CA SER A 129 8.87 -6.66 -7.45
C SER A 129 9.92 -7.29 -8.34
N GLU A 130 10.55 -6.43 -9.14
CA GLU A 130 11.69 -6.81 -9.96
C GLU A 130 12.75 -5.73 -9.78
N GLU A 131 13.92 -6.14 -9.35
CA GLU A 131 15.02 -5.21 -9.10
C GLU A 131 15.32 -4.40 -10.37
N GLY A 132 15.41 -3.09 -10.21
CA GLY A 132 15.65 -2.18 -11.33
C GLY A 132 14.40 -1.74 -12.07
N LYS A 133 13.24 -2.31 -11.78
CA LYS A 133 12.00 -1.98 -12.51
C LYS A 133 10.89 -1.43 -11.63
N GLY A 134 10.88 -1.75 -10.35
CA GLY A 134 9.88 -1.24 -9.44
C GLY A 134 9.19 -2.31 -8.63
N SER A 135 8.20 -1.87 -7.87
CA SER A 135 7.49 -2.75 -6.92
C SER A 135 6.01 -2.44 -6.93
N THR A 136 5.20 -3.47 -6.68
CA THR A 136 3.76 -3.30 -6.43
C THR A 136 3.44 -4.01 -5.13
N PHE A 137 3.02 -3.23 -4.14
CA PHE A 137 2.52 -3.75 -2.88
C PHE A 137 1.01 -3.81 -2.97
N SER A 138 0.44 -4.94 -2.63
CA SER A 138 -1.00 -5.16 -2.71
C SER A 138 -1.51 -5.75 -1.42
N PHE A 139 -2.75 -5.41 -1.06
CA PHE A 139 -3.41 -6.07 0.05
C PHE A 139 -4.90 -6.20 -0.23
N LYS A 140 -5.48 -7.28 0.26
CA LYS A 140 -6.92 -7.54 0.14
C LYS A 140 -7.55 -7.41 1.51
N LEU A 141 -8.72 -6.79 1.53
CA LEU A 141 -9.56 -6.76 2.73
C LEU A 141 -10.93 -7.36 2.39
N PRO A 142 -11.51 -8.13 3.31
CA PRO A 142 -12.87 -8.64 3.08
C PRO A 142 -13.85 -7.48 3.03
N ILE A 143 -14.88 -7.60 2.20
CA ILE A 143 -15.92 -6.58 2.10
C ILE A 143 -16.67 -6.46 3.42
N THR A 144 -16.89 -7.60 4.07
CA THR A 144 -17.50 -7.62 5.40
C THR A 144 -16.49 -8.19 6.38
N PRO A 145 -16.13 -7.46 7.46
CA PRO A 145 -15.18 -7.98 8.44
C PRO A 145 -15.64 -9.32 9.01
N PRO A 146 -14.70 -10.24 9.31
CA PRO A 146 -15.06 -11.57 9.78
C PRO A 146 -15.93 -11.59 11.05
N ASP A 147 -15.74 -10.65 11.95
CA ASP A 147 -16.46 -10.59 13.20
C ASP A 147 -17.91 -10.09 13.05
N THR A 148 -18.30 -9.63 11.87
CA THR A 148 -19.67 -9.21 11.61
C THR A 148 -20.47 -10.25 10.85
N ILE A 149 -19.84 -11.36 10.48
CA ILE A 149 -20.49 -12.47 9.80
C ILE A 149 -21.13 -13.36 10.84
N SER A 150 -22.40 -13.53 10.75
CA SER A 150 -23.13 -14.37 11.71
C SER A 150 -24.03 -15.35 11.00
#